data_e4affce7bc83df49fe0b1dbe45ff864d
#
_entry.id   e4affce7bc83df49fe0b1dbe45ff864d
#
_cell.length_a   1.000
_cell.length_b   1.000
_cell.length_c   1.000
_cell.angle_alpha   90.00
_cell.angle_beta   90.00
_cell.angle_gamma   90.00
#
_symmetry.space_group_name_H-M   'P 1'
#
loop_
_entity.id
_entity.type
_entity.pdbx_description
1 polymer ?
#
loop_
_entity_poly.entity_id
_entity_poly.type
_entity_poly.pdbx_seq_one_letter_code
_entity_poly.pdbx_strand_id
1 'polypeptide(L)'
;MAKGKVITIAQQKGGSGKTTLAVNLGVMLARAGHSVAFLDTDPQGSLGRWFMTRFDAGRADGMEFSTSSAWGVGYEVGKLRDMADFVIIDTPPKADSDLRPALRAADLVLVPIASSHVDLWATDGVLDLARRENREVLMVLNRARAGTKLGAEISEAAKDLAADLAQTQIANRVAYAASLGDGLGAVEGAANPALRAELDALLAEVRGALDTD
;
A
#
# COMPACT_ATOMS: atom_id res chain seq x y z
N MET A 1 16.74 -4.51 -19.26
CA MET A 1 15.33 -4.27 -18.91
C MET A 1 15.27 -3.10 -17.93
N ALA A 2 14.22 -2.28 -17.95
CA ALA A 2 14.03 -1.28 -16.90
C ALA A 2 13.88 -2.00 -15.55
N LYS A 3 14.38 -1.40 -14.47
CA LYS A 3 14.20 -1.95 -13.13
C LYS A 3 12.74 -1.77 -12.69
N GLY A 4 12.18 -2.74 -11.96
CA GLY A 4 10.84 -2.65 -11.43
C GLY A 4 10.63 -1.43 -10.55
N LYS A 5 9.44 -0.87 -10.54
CA LYS A 5 9.04 0.28 -9.70
C LYS A 5 8.72 -0.19 -8.27
N VAL A 6 9.12 0.59 -7.28
CA VAL A 6 8.95 0.27 -5.85
C VAL A 6 7.88 1.16 -5.22
N ILE A 7 6.86 0.54 -4.66
CA ILE A 7 5.77 1.20 -3.94
C ILE A 7 5.86 0.80 -2.47
N THR A 8 6.13 1.75 -1.59
CA THR A 8 6.17 1.51 -0.14
C THR A 8 4.87 1.96 0.51
N ILE A 9 4.19 1.07 1.22
CA ILE A 9 2.99 1.40 1.98
C ILE A 9 3.39 1.73 3.41
N ALA A 10 3.26 3.00 3.81
CA ALA A 10 3.80 3.50 5.07
C ALA A 10 2.75 4.26 5.88
N GLN A 11 2.63 3.95 7.16
CA GLN A 11 1.87 4.73 8.15
C GLN A 11 2.29 4.26 9.54
N GLN A 12 2.61 5.20 10.42
CA GLN A 12 3.08 4.90 11.79
C GLN A 12 1.95 4.36 12.68
N LYS A 13 0.71 4.69 12.38
CA LYS A 13 -0.45 4.20 13.15
C LYS A 13 -0.79 2.77 12.77
N GLY A 14 -0.98 1.91 13.78
CA GLY A 14 -1.51 0.57 13.62
C GLY A 14 -2.97 0.58 13.16
N GLY A 15 -3.35 -0.39 12.33
CA GLY A 15 -4.75 -0.51 11.87
C GLY A 15 -5.16 0.45 10.74
N SER A 16 -4.27 1.25 10.18
CA SER A 16 -4.55 2.14 9.04
C SER A 16 -4.89 1.41 7.74
N GLY A 17 -4.59 0.11 7.66
CA GLY A 17 -4.87 -0.74 6.50
C GLY A 17 -3.73 -0.86 5.51
N LYS A 18 -2.47 -0.70 5.93
CA LYS A 18 -1.28 -0.86 5.08
C LYS A 18 -1.28 -2.19 4.32
N THR A 19 -1.29 -3.30 5.05
CA THR A 19 -1.30 -4.64 4.46
C THR A 19 -2.50 -4.84 3.51
N THR A 20 -3.68 -4.34 3.89
CA THR A 20 -4.87 -4.42 3.03
C THR A 20 -4.65 -3.69 1.71
N LEU A 21 -4.07 -2.49 1.77
CA LEU A 21 -3.78 -1.70 0.58
C LEU A 21 -2.69 -2.37 -0.27
N ALA A 22 -1.60 -2.86 0.36
CA ALA A 22 -0.52 -3.59 -0.30
C ALA A 22 -1.04 -4.80 -1.09
N VAL A 23 -1.85 -5.65 -0.45
CA VAL A 23 -2.46 -6.82 -1.07
C VAL A 23 -3.32 -6.44 -2.26
N ASN A 24 -4.25 -5.51 -2.08
CA ASN A 24 -5.21 -5.18 -3.14
C ASN A 24 -4.53 -4.50 -4.33
N LEU A 25 -3.56 -3.62 -4.08
CA LEU A 25 -2.77 -3.00 -5.15
C LEU A 25 -1.97 -4.05 -5.92
N GLY A 26 -1.29 -4.97 -5.23
CA GLY A 26 -0.51 -6.03 -5.88
C GLY A 26 -1.37 -6.99 -6.70
N VAL A 27 -2.54 -7.38 -6.17
CA VAL A 27 -3.50 -8.20 -6.92
C VAL A 27 -4.02 -7.45 -8.15
N MET A 28 -4.30 -6.15 -8.06
CA MET A 28 -4.74 -5.36 -9.21
C MET A 28 -3.65 -5.24 -10.27
N LEU A 29 -2.38 -5.03 -9.88
CA LEU A 29 -1.23 -5.01 -10.81
C LEU A 29 -1.05 -6.36 -11.51
N ALA A 30 -1.09 -7.46 -10.77
CA ALA A 30 -0.99 -8.80 -11.35
C ALA A 30 -2.13 -9.10 -12.33
N ARG A 31 -3.36 -8.69 -12.00
CA ARG A 31 -4.52 -8.81 -12.91
C ARG A 31 -4.39 -7.94 -14.15
N ALA A 32 -3.63 -6.86 -14.09
CA ALA A 32 -3.27 -6.02 -15.23
C ALA A 32 -2.13 -6.62 -16.09
N GLY A 33 -1.60 -7.79 -15.71
CA GLY A 33 -0.58 -8.52 -16.46
C GLY A 33 0.86 -8.22 -16.07
N HIS A 34 1.09 -7.53 -14.94
CA HIS A 34 2.41 -7.23 -14.42
C HIS A 34 2.90 -8.33 -13.46
N SER A 35 4.20 -8.57 -13.44
CA SER A 35 4.86 -9.34 -12.39
C SER A 35 4.99 -8.47 -11.13
N VAL A 36 4.66 -9.06 -9.96
CA VAL A 36 4.62 -8.34 -8.67
C VAL A 36 5.43 -9.07 -7.61
N ALA A 37 6.31 -8.37 -6.94
CA ALA A 37 6.99 -8.87 -5.76
C ALA A 37 6.48 -8.15 -4.50
N PHE A 38 6.25 -8.92 -3.45
CA PHE A 38 5.88 -8.41 -2.14
C PHE A 38 7.06 -8.52 -1.18
N LEU A 39 7.32 -7.46 -0.43
CA LEU A 39 8.31 -7.46 0.65
C LEU A 39 7.63 -7.10 1.97
N ASP A 40 7.54 -8.07 2.88
CA ASP A 40 7.00 -7.86 4.23
C ASP A 40 8.15 -7.46 5.17
N THR A 41 8.08 -6.26 5.72
CA THR A 41 9.04 -5.78 6.71
C THR A 41 8.43 -5.66 8.12
N ASP A 42 7.13 -6.01 8.26
CA ASP A 42 6.45 -6.05 9.56
C ASP A 42 6.70 -7.39 10.25
N PRO A 43 7.32 -7.41 11.45
CA PRO A 43 7.51 -8.64 12.22
C PRO A 43 6.22 -9.39 12.56
N GLN A 44 5.05 -8.75 12.46
CA GLN A 44 3.76 -9.42 12.61
C GLN A 44 3.45 -10.37 11.45
N GLY A 45 4.07 -10.18 10.28
CA GLY A 45 4.00 -11.09 9.15
C GLY A 45 2.60 -11.24 8.55
N SER A 46 1.79 -10.18 8.56
CA SER A 46 0.41 -10.24 8.05
C SER A 46 0.37 -10.44 6.54
N LEU A 47 1.25 -9.76 5.81
CA LEU A 47 1.39 -9.93 4.37
C LEU A 47 1.90 -11.33 4.02
N GLY A 48 2.87 -11.83 4.80
CA GLY A 48 3.42 -13.18 4.63
C GLY A 48 2.36 -14.26 4.81
N ARG A 49 1.50 -14.17 5.83
CA ARG A 49 0.40 -15.12 6.02
C ARG A 49 -0.57 -15.11 4.86
N TRP A 50 -0.96 -13.93 4.38
CA TRP A 50 -1.80 -13.80 3.20
C TRP A 50 -1.15 -14.44 1.97
N PHE A 51 0.16 -14.18 1.74
CA PHE A 51 0.87 -14.71 0.59
C PHE A 51 0.95 -16.24 0.64
N MET A 52 1.27 -16.82 1.78
CA MET A 52 1.33 -18.29 1.94
C MET A 52 -0.04 -18.94 1.70
N THR A 53 -1.13 -18.36 2.23
CA THR A 53 -2.49 -18.84 1.93
C THR A 53 -2.79 -18.80 0.43
N ARG A 54 -2.36 -17.72 -0.25
CA ARG A 54 -2.51 -17.57 -1.70
C ARG A 54 -1.69 -18.60 -2.47
N PHE A 55 -0.44 -18.81 -2.06
CA PHE A 55 0.49 -19.76 -2.66
C PHE A 55 -0.03 -21.20 -2.54
N ASP A 56 -0.45 -21.62 -1.36
CA ASP A 56 -1.00 -22.95 -1.08
C ASP A 56 -2.28 -23.22 -1.91
N ALA A 57 -3.04 -22.17 -2.22
CA ALA A 57 -4.20 -22.26 -3.10
C ALA A 57 -3.87 -22.24 -4.60
N GLY A 58 -2.59 -22.22 -4.99
CA GLY A 58 -2.15 -22.19 -6.40
C GLY A 58 -2.53 -20.91 -7.15
N ARG A 59 -2.53 -19.75 -6.45
CA ARG A 59 -2.97 -18.47 -7.02
C ARG A 59 -1.86 -17.41 -7.07
N ALA A 60 -0.61 -17.81 -6.84
CA ALA A 60 0.53 -16.89 -6.77
C ALA A 60 1.30 -16.75 -8.10
N ASP A 61 0.76 -17.20 -9.21
CA ASP A 61 1.42 -17.08 -10.50
C ASP A 61 1.77 -15.63 -10.84
N GLY A 62 3.03 -15.38 -11.22
CA GLY A 62 3.56 -14.06 -11.51
C GLY A 62 3.78 -13.18 -10.27
N MET A 63 3.71 -13.77 -9.07
CA MET A 63 3.96 -13.10 -7.81
C MET A 63 5.14 -13.73 -7.08
N GLU A 64 5.99 -12.86 -6.50
CA GLU A 64 7.11 -13.24 -5.65
C GLU A 64 6.92 -12.69 -4.24
N PHE A 65 7.54 -13.32 -3.26
CA PHE A 65 7.44 -12.88 -1.87
C PHE A 65 8.78 -12.99 -1.16
N SER A 66 9.12 -11.97 -0.39
CA SER A 66 10.26 -11.99 0.52
C SER A 66 9.93 -11.28 1.84
N THR A 67 10.74 -11.52 2.84
CA THR A 67 10.72 -10.78 4.11
C THR A 67 12.08 -10.16 4.37
N SER A 68 12.11 -9.04 5.05
CA SER A 68 13.36 -8.42 5.47
C SER A 68 13.19 -7.64 6.77
N SER A 69 14.21 -7.65 7.60
CA SER A 69 14.38 -6.63 8.63
C SER A 69 14.83 -5.31 8.00
N ALA A 70 14.64 -4.20 8.73
CA ALA A 70 14.94 -2.85 8.22
C ALA A 70 16.31 -2.72 7.53
N TRP A 71 17.38 -3.28 8.10
CA TRP A 71 18.73 -3.18 7.53
C TRP A 71 18.92 -3.93 6.20
N GLY A 72 18.12 -4.98 5.96
CA GLY A 72 18.19 -5.80 4.75
C GLY A 72 17.34 -5.30 3.59
N VAL A 73 16.45 -4.32 3.80
CA VAL A 73 15.47 -3.85 2.80
C VAL A 73 16.14 -3.46 1.49
N GLY A 74 17.20 -2.67 1.54
CA GLY A 74 17.87 -2.20 0.32
C GLY A 74 18.42 -3.33 -0.56
N TYR A 75 18.96 -4.38 0.08
CA TYR A 75 19.46 -5.55 -0.64
C TYR A 75 18.33 -6.37 -1.26
N GLU A 76 17.28 -6.67 -0.48
CA GLU A 76 16.13 -7.43 -0.97
C GLU A 76 15.39 -6.70 -2.09
N VAL A 77 15.15 -5.39 -1.94
CA VAL A 77 14.53 -4.58 -3.00
C VAL A 77 15.37 -4.61 -4.28
N GLY A 78 16.71 -4.53 -4.16
CA GLY A 78 17.59 -4.64 -5.33
C GLY A 78 17.36 -5.92 -6.13
N LYS A 79 17.23 -7.07 -5.45
CA LYS A 79 16.94 -8.36 -6.08
C LYS A 79 15.54 -8.40 -6.70
N LEU A 80 14.53 -7.96 -5.94
CA LEU A 80 13.14 -8.02 -6.37
C LEU A 80 12.86 -7.11 -7.57
N ARG A 81 13.49 -5.94 -7.67
CA ARG A 81 13.40 -5.04 -8.84
C ARG A 81 13.96 -5.63 -10.14
N ASP A 82 14.86 -6.60 -10.03
CA ASP A 82 15.40 -7.29 -11.21
C ASP A 82 14.48 -8.46 -11.64
N MET A 83 13.52 -8.87 -10.80
CA MET A 83 12.64 -10.03 -11.01
C MET A 83 11.19 -9.65 -11.36
N ALA A 84 10.73 -8.47 -10.94
CA ALA A 84 9.32 -8.07 -11.07
C ALA A 84 9.18 -6.64 -11.59
N ASP A 85 8.07 -6.36 -12.26
CA ASP A 85 7.72 -5.02 -12.75
C ASP A 85 7.40 -4.06 -11.61
N PHE A 86 6.82 -4.60 -10.52
CA PHE A 86 6.49 -3.84 -9.31
C PHE A 86 6.94 -4.56 -8.05
N VAL A 87 7.51 -3.81 -7.11
CA VAL A 87 7.81 -4.27 -5.76
C VAL A 87 6.94 -3.50 -4.77
N ILE A 88 6.13 -4.20 -3.99
CA ILE A 88 5.29 -3.61 -2.96
C ILE A 88 5.87 -3.93 -1.58
N ILE A 89 6.20 -2.89 -0.82
CA ILE A 89 6.74 -3.02 0.54
C ILE A 89 5.64 -2.71 1.55
N ASP A 90 5.30 -3.69 2.39
CA ASP A 90 4.45 -3.48 3.58
C ASP A 90 5.34 -3.21 4.79
N THR A 91 5.03 -2.16 5.55
CA THR A 91 5.85 -1.68 6.64
C THR A 91 5.19 -1.84 8.01
N PRO A 92 5.98 -1.98 9.10
CA PRO A 92 5.43 -2.05 10.44
C PRO A 92 4.79 -0.72 10.88
N PRO A 93 3.85 -0.74 11.83
CA PRO A 93 3.31 0.45 12.47
C PRO A 93 4.29 0.96 13.53
N LYS A 94 5.46 1.48 13.15
CA LYS A 94 6.51 1.88 14.11
C LYS A 94 7.41 2.99 13.60
N ALA A 95 8.28 3.38 14.53
CA ALA A 95 9.18 4.50 14.49
C ALA A 95 10.21 4.49 13.36
N ASP A 96 10.79 5.63 13.21
CA ASP A 96 11.68 6.16 12.18
C ASP A 96 12.80 5.23 11.70
N SER A 97 13.45 4.48 12.59
CA SER A 97 14.58 3.62 12.23
C SER A 97 14.22 2.45 11.31
N ASP A 98 13.04 1.86 11.54
CA ASP A 98 12.60 0.68 10.79
C ASP A 98 11.91 1.04 9.48
N LEU A 99 11.34 2.25 9.42
CA LEU A 99 10.62 2.76 8.25
C LEU A 99 11.55 3.38 7.20
N ARG A 100 12.61 4.10 7.63
CA ARG A 100 13.49 4.84 6.72
C ARG A 100 14.09 4.01 5.57
N PRO A 101 14.60 2.78 5.78
CA PRO A 101 15.13 1.97 4.67
C PRO A 101 14.09 1.65 3.61
N ALA A 102 12.83 1.40 4.02
CA ALA A 102 11.73 1.14 3.09
C ALA A 102 11.33 2.41 2.32
N LEU A 103 11.28 3.57 2.98
CA LEU A 103 11.05 4.85 2.32
C LEU A 103 12.17 5.17 1.31
N ARG A 104 13.44 5.00 1.71
CA ARG A 104 14.59 5.25 0.83
C ARG A 104 14.57 4.39 -0.44
N ALA A 105 14.04 3.18 -0.37
CA ALA A 105 13.95 2.28 -1.49
C ALA A 105 12.78 2.59 -2.44
N ALA A 106 11.80 3.39 -2.01
CA ALA A 106 10.58 3.66 -2.75
C ALA A 106 10.81 4.56 -3.98
N ASP A 107 10.10 4.28 -5.05
CA ASP A 107 9.83 5.24 -6.12
C ASP A 107 8.57 6.06 -5.79
N LEU A 108 7.59 5.45 -5.08
CA LEU A 108 6.40 6.12 -4.55
C LEU A 108 6.08 5.60 -3.16
N VAL A 109 5.72 6.50 -2.25
CA VAL A 109 5.21 6.16 -0.92
C VAL A 109 3.70 6.35 -0.89
N LEU A 110 2.93 5.29 -0.60
CA LEU A 110 1.49 5.37 -0.35
C LEU A 110 1.23 5.46 1.15
N VAL A 111 0.45 6.46 1.56
CA VAL A 111 0.13 6.70 2.96
C VAL A 111 -1.36 6.56 3.19
N PRO A 112 -1.86 5.40 3.69
CA PRO A 112 -3.26 5.24 4.02
C PRO A 112 -3.64 6.06 5.26
N ILE A 113 -4.66 6.89 5.13
CA ILE A 113 -5.24 7.70 6.21
C ILE A 113 -6.64 7.20 6.48
N ALA A 114 -6.91 6.65 7.67
CA ALA A 114 -8.26 6.29 8.04
C ALA A 114 -9.07 7.54 8.45
N SER A 115 -10.40 7.45 8.39
CA SER A 115 -11.30 8.59 8.58
C SER A 115 -11.39 9.02 10.06
N SER A 116 -10.26 9.47 10.64
CA SER A 116 -10.23 10.08 11.98
C SER A 116 -9.13 11.14 12.09
N HIS A 117 -9.34 12.15 12.94
CA HIS A 117 -8.33 13.19 13.22
C HIS A 117 -7.01 12.60 13.77
N VAL A 118 -7.08 11.55 14.58
CA VAL A 118 -5.88 10.89 15.12
C VAL A 118 -5.05 10.23 14.01
N ASP A 119 -5.70 9.70 12.98
CA ASP A 119 -5.01 9.14 11.81
C ASP A 119 -4.35 10.25 10.99
N LEU A 120 -5.03 11.39 10.85
CA LEU A 120 -4.48 12.56 10.16
C LEU A 120 -3.23 13.10 10.88
N TRP A 121 -3.29 13.29 12.19
CA TRP A 121 -2.13 13.75 12.99
C TRP A 121 -0.96 12.79 12.96
N ALA A 122 -1.21 11.48 12.88
CA ALA A 122 -0.16 10.47 12.76
C ALA A 122 0.54 10.48 11.39
N THR A 123 -0.01 11.23 10.41
CA THR A 123 0.53 11.29 9.05
C THR A 123 1.75 12.22 8.97
N ASP A 124 1.82 13.29 9.76
CA ASP A 124 2.92 14.26 9.73
C ASP A 124 4.29 13.60 9.87
N GLY A 125 4.41 12.63 10.78
CA GLY A 125 5.68 11.93 11.02
C GLY A 125 6.17 11.16 9.79
N VAL A 126 5.29 10.46 9.08
CA VAL A 126 5.66 9.72 7.87
C VAL A 126 5.95 10.65 6.70
N LEU A 127 5.22 11.76 6.57
CA LEU A 127 5.48 12.77 5.54
C LEU A 127 6.85 13.44 5.73
N ASP A 128 7.20 13.79 6.98
CA ASP A 128 8.52 14.33 7.30
C ASP A 128 9.65 13.36 6.97
N LEU A 129 9.47 12.08 7.25
CA LEU A 129 10.46 11.05 6.91
C LEU A 129 10.59 10.88 5.40
N ALA A 130 9.49 10.81 4.65
CA ALA A 130 9.51 10.68 3.20
C ALA A 130 10.19 11.89 2.55
N ARG A 131 9.91 13.11 3.04
CA ARG A 131 10.57 14.34 2.58
C ARG A 131 12.08 14.30 2.82
N ARG A 132 12.55 13.83 3.99
CA ARG A 132 13.99 13.68 4.29
C ARG A 132 14.69 12.67 3.39
N GLU A 133 13.96 11.69 2.89
CA GLU A 133 14.47 10.69 1.93
C GLU A 133 14.22 11.12 0.46
N ASN A 134 13.69 12.33 0.22
CA ASN A 134 13.30 12.87 -1.10
C ASN A 134 12.39 11.91 -1.87
N ARG A 135 11.28 11.49 -1.25
CA ARG A 135 10.32 10.57 -1.85
C ARG A 135 8.98 11.23 -2.10
N GLU A 136 8.43 10.96 -3.28
CA GLU A 136 7.06 11.33 -3.61
C GLU A 136 6.06 10.55 -2.74
N VAL A 137 5.02 11.24 -2.32
CA VAL A 137 4.00 10.68 -1.45
C VAL A 137 2.62 10.88 -2.07
N LEU A 138 1.86 9.80 -2.16
CA LEU A 138 0.45 9.83 -2.46
C LEU A 138 -0.34 9.35 -1.22
N MET A 139 -1.07 10.26 -0.60
CA MET A 139 -1.98 9.94 0.51
C MET A 139 -3.26 9.33 -0.04
N VAL A 140 -3.81 8.34 0.66
CA VAL A 140 -5.04 7.64 0.28
C VAL A 140 -6.00 7.62 1.45
N LEU A 141 -7.18 8.24 1.31
CA LEU A 141 -8.23 8.09 2.31
C LEU A 141 -8.74 6.65 2.30
N ASN A 142 -8.45 5.94 3.37
CA ASN A 142 -8.78 4.53 3.54
C ASN A 142 -9.85 4.34 4.62
N ARG A 143 -10.65 3.27 4.48
CA ARG A 143 -11.80 3.00 5.35
C ARG A 143 -12.78 4.19 5.40
N ALA A 144 -12.91 4.89 4.29
CA ALA A 144 -13.78 6.04 4.17
C ALA A 144 -15.25 5.64 4.40
N ARG A 145 -15.98 6.52 5.08
CA ARG A 145 -17.42 6.40 5.27
C ARG A 145 -18.10 7.51 4.48
N ALA A 146 -18.54 7.18 3.28
CA ALA A 146 -19.23 8.13 2.40
C ALA A 146 -20.45 8.74 3.10
N GLY A 147 -20.71 10.02 2.83
CA GLY A 147 -21.87 10.74 3.35
C GLY A 147 -21.81 11.11 4.84
N THR A 148 -20.66 10.90 5.52
CA THR A 148 -20.50 11.34 6.91
C THR A 148 -19.83 12.72 6.97
N LYS A 149 -20.27 13.57 7.91
CA LYS A 149 -19.69 14.90 8.16
C LYS A 149 -18.19 14.76 8.50
N LEU A 150 -17.84 13.82 9.39
CA LEU A 150 -16.44 13.55 9.76
C LEU A 150 -15.59 13.16 8.54
N GLY A 151 -16.12 12.32 7.64
CA GLY A 151 -15.38 11.94 6.42
C GLY A 151 -15.06 13.15 5.52
N ALA A 152 -16.01 14.07 5.39
CA ALA A 152 -15.81 15.31 4.63
C ALA A 152 -14.78 16.23 5.32
N GLU A 153 -14.84 16.39 6.64
CA GLU A 153 -13.89 17.19 7.42
C GLU A 153 -12.46 16.63 7.30
N ILE A 154 -12.28 15.30 7.41
CA ILE A 154 -10.96 14.66 7.26
C ILE A 154 -10.45 14.80 5.83
N SER A 155 -11.31 14.63 4.82
CA SER A 155 -10.92 14.79 3.42
C SER A 155 -10.44 16.23 3.13
N GLU A 156 -11.11 17.23 3.71
CA GLU A 156 -10.69 18.62 3.55
C GLU A 156 -9.38 18.91 4.27
N ALA A 157 -9.26 18.48 5.53
CA ALA A 157 -8.04 18.69 6.31
C ALA A 157 -6.82 17.94 5.74
N ALA A 158 -7.03 16.80 5.04
CA ALA A 158 -5.94 16.09 4.39
C ALA A 158 -5.34 16.86 3.20
N LYS A 159 -6.09 17.76 2.56
CA LYS A 159 -5.57 18.60 1.47
C LYS A 159 -4.57 19.66 1.95
N ASP A 160 -4.60 20.01 3.24
CA ASP A 160 -3.67 20.96 3.85
C ASP A 160 -2.32 20.33 4.19
N LEU A 161 -2.20 19.00 4.10
CA LEU A 161 -0.94 18.28 4.32
C LEU A 161 -0.01 18.48 3.12
N ALA A 162 1.31 18.42 3.41
CA ALA A 162 2.36 18.70 2.42
C ALA A 162 2.66 17.45 1.55
N ALA A 163 1.62 16.85 0.94
CA ALA A 163 1.73 15.72 0.02
C ALA A 163 0.46 15.62 -0.84
N ASP A 164 0.53 14.95 -1.97
CA ASP A 164 -0.61 14.74 -2.85
C ASP A 164 -1.63 13.79 -2.21
N LEU A 165 -2.90 14.12 -2.39
CA LEU A 165 -4.03 13.31 -1.92
C LEU A 165 -4.73 12.68 -3.13
N ALA A 166 -4.84 11.34 -3.13
CA ALA A 166 -5.59 10.61 -4.14
C ALA A 166 -7.06 11.09 -4.16
N GLN A 167 -7.61 11.24 -5.35
CA GLN A 167 -9.02 11.56 -5.54
C GLN A 167 -9.91 10.39 -5.13
N THR A 168 -9.41 9.18 -5.36
CA THR A 168 -10.07 7.94 -4.98
C THR A 168 -10.00 7.73 -3.48
N GLN A 169 -11.16 7.44 -2.88
CA GLN A 169 -11.28 7.02 -1.49
C GLN A 169 -11.60 5.53 -1.42
N ILE A 170 -10.88 4.80 -0.60
CA ILE A 170 -11.15 3.38 -0.33
C ILE A 170 -12.21 3.26 0.76
N ALA A 171 -13.39 2.80 0.40
CA ALA A 171 -14.51 2.70 1.33
C ALA A 171 -14.30 1.63 2.42
N ASN A 172 -14.92 1.83 3.58
CA ASN A 172 -14.90 0.84 4.66
C ASN A 172 -15.84 -0.33 4.33
N ARG A 173 -15.29 -1.41 3.75
CA ARG A 173 -16.05 -2.59 3.33
C ARG A 173 -15.54 -3.85 4.01
N VAL A 174 -16.44 -4.72 4.44
CA VAL A 174 -16.12 -6.04 5.00
C VAL A 174 -15.31 -6.90 4.02
N ALA A 175 -15.57 -6.75 2.72
CA ALA A 175 -14.88 -7.51 1.68
C ALA A 175 -13.34 -7.38 1.74
N TYR A 176 -12.81 -6.21 2.11
CA TYR A 176 -11.36 -6.02 2.27
C TYR A 176 -10.76 -6.87 3.40
N ALA A 177 -11.48 -7.03 4.51
CA ALA A 177 -10.99 -7.84 5.62
C ALA A 177 -11.22 -9.34 5.38
N ALA A 178 -12.36 -9.71 4.81
CA ALA A 178 -12.72 -11.11 4.54
C ALA A 178 -11.77 -11.75 3.51
N SER A 179 -11.48 -11.06 2.40
CA SER A 179 -10.62 -11.59 1.34
C SER A 179 -9.20 -11.92 1.79
N LEU A 180 -8.66 -11.15 2.75
CA LEU A 180 -7.30 -11.38 3.26
C LEU A 180 -7.12 -12.77 3.89
N GLY A 181 -8.13 -13.23 4.65
CA GLY A 181 -8.09 -14.54 5.29
C GLY A 181 -8.04 -15.71 4.29
N ASP A 182 -8.56 -15.51 3.09
CA ASP A 182 -8.63 -16.50 2.02
C ASP A 182 -7.48 -16.40 1.00
N GLY A 183 -6.46 -15.58 1.26
CA GLY A 183 -5.35 -15.33 0.34
C GLY A 183 -5.80 -14.59 -0.95
N LEU A 184 -6.92 -13.87 -0.90
CA LEU A 184 -7.50 -13.15 -2.02
C LEU A 184 -7.29 -11.64 -1.90
N GLY A 185 -7.27 -10.95 -3.05
CA GLY A 185 -7.61 -9.54 -3.12
C GLY A 185 -9.14 -9.38 -3.12
N ALA A 186 -9.61 -8.22 -2.67
CA ALA A 186 -11.05 -7.98 -2.54
C ALA A 186 -11.82 -8.07 -3.87
N VAL A 187 -11.15 -7.84 -5.00
CA VAL A 187 -11.73 -7.98 -6.35
C VAL A 187 -11.90 -9.43 -6.82
N GLU A 188 -11.27 -10.37 -6.12
CA GLU A 188 -11.31 -11.80 -6.45
C GLU A 188 -12.42 -12.54 -5.69
N GLY A 189 -13.02 -11.91 -4.69
CA GLY A 189 -14.15 -12.40 -3.92
C GLY A 189 -15.48 -12.26 -4.68
N ALA A 190 -16.56 -12.11 -3.91
CA ALA A 190 -17.88 -11.89 -4.49
C ALA A 190 -17.91 -10.62 -5.36
N ALA A 191 -18.62 -10.70 -6.50
CA ALA A 191 -18.70 -9.60 -7.45
C ALA A 191 -19.22 -8.31 -6.78
N ASN A 192 -18.40 -7.28 -6.78
CA ASN A 192 -18.72 -5.96 -6.27
C ASN A 192 -18.21 -4.89 -7.26
N PRO A 193 -19.05 -4.44 -8.20
CA PRO A 193 -18.63 -3.46 -9.21
C PRO A 193 -18.11 -2.14 -8.62
N ALA A 194 -18.71 -1.66 -7.53
CA ALA A 194 -18.27 -0.41 -6.89
C ALA A 194 -16.88 -0.56 -6.25
N LEU A 195 -16.59 -1.70 -5.60
CA LEU A 195 -15.27 -1.99 -5.06
C LEU A 195 -14.23 -2.10 -6.19
N ARG A 196 -14.60 -2.76 -7.29
CA ARG A 196 -13.72 -2.89 -8.44
C ARG A 196 -13.38 -1.53 -9.06
N ALA A 197 -14.40 -0.70 -9.31
CA ALA A 197 -14.19 0.65 -9.85
C ALA A 197 -13.30 1.52 -8.94
N GLU A 198 -13.46 1.40 -7.63
CA GLU A 198 -12.66 2.07 -6.61
C GLU A 198 -11.17 1.65 -6.70
N LEU A 199 -10.89 0.36 -6.83
CA LEU A 199 -9.51 -0.14 -6.95
C LEU A 199 -8.90 0.13 -8.33
N ASP A 200 -9.68 0.05 -9.41
CA ASP A 200 -9.25 0.42 -10.77
C ASP A 200 -8.84 1.91 -10.81
N ALA A 201 -9.65 2.80 -10.20
CA ALA A 201 -9.36 4.23 -10.14
C ALA A 201 -8.09 4.51 -9.30
N LEU A 202 -7.95 3.89 -8.12
CA LEU A 202 -6.73 4.04 -7.31
C LEU A 202 -5.49 3.55 -8.05
N LEU A 203 -5.57 2.41 -8.75
CA LEU A 203 -4.46 1.90 -9.54
C LEU A 203 -4.03 2.89 -10.62
N ALA A 204 -4.98 3.55 -11.29
CA ALA A 204 -4.70 4.55 -12.31
C ALA A 204 -3.96 5.76 -11.71
N GLU A 205 -4.38 6.25 -10.53
CA GLU A 205 -3.70 7.36 -9.84
C GLU A 205 -2.28 6.98 -9.39
N VAL A 206 -2.11 5.78 -8.82
CA VAL A 206 -0.78 5.27 -8.41
C VAL A 206 0.17 5.17 -9.61
N ARG A 207 -0.30 4.66 -10.74
CA ARG A 207 0.51 4.60 -11.96
C ARG A 207 0.85 5.99 -12.50
N GLY A 208 -0.12 6.89 -12.51
CA GLY A 208 0.12 8.28 -12.90
C GLY A 208 1.19 8.96 -12.04
N ALA A 209 1.17 8.74 -10.72
CA ALA A 209 2.20 9.26 -9.82
C ALA A 209 3.59 8.67 -10.05
N LEU A 210 3.68 7.40 -10.49
CA LEU A 210 4.96 6.74 -10.82
C LEU A 210 5.54 7.14 -12.17
N ASP A 211 4.73 7.70 -13.08
CA ASP A 211 5.15 8.09 -14.43
C ASP A 211 5.54 9.58 -14.51
N THR A 212 5.48 10.33 -13.39
CA THR A 212 5.73 11.78 -13.33
C THR A 212 7.23 12.13 -13.19
N ASP A 213 8.13 11.14 -13.12
CA ASP A 213 9.61 11.29 -13.05
C ASP A 213 10.30 11.27 -14.42
#